data_3d83bb2ae9b2620d1842a5d4489c9728
#
_entry.id   3d83bb2ae9b2620d1842a5d4489c9728
#
_cell.length_a   1.000
_cell.length_b   1.000
_cell.length_c   1.000
_cell.angle_alpha   90.00
_cell.angle_beta   90.00
_cell.angle_gamma   90.00
#
_symmetry.space_group_name_H-M   'P 1'
#
loop_
_entity.id
_entity.type
_entity.pdbx_description
1 polymer ?
#
loop_
_entity_poly.entity_id
_entity_poly.type
_entity_poly.pdbx_seq_one_letter_code
_entity_poly.pdbx_strand_id
1 'polypeptide(L)'
;CTTRIVAGIGVPQVSAVMDCYEVAKEYGIPIIADGGIKYSGDMTKAIAAGANVCMMGSIFAGCDESPGTFELYQGRKYKVYRGMGSIAAMENGSKDRYFQENAKKLVPEGVEGRVAYKGSVEDTVFQLMGGLRSGMGYCGTHTIEELKENGRFVKISAASLKESHPHDIH
;
A
#
# COMPACT_ATOMS: atom_id res chain seq x y z
N CYS A 1 -3.66 8.67 -2.57
CA CYS A 1 -3.09 9.36 -3.73
C CYS A 1 -4.14 9.51 -4.82
N THR A 2 -4.27 10.69 -5.40
CA THR A 2 -5.22 11.01 -6.47
C THR A 2 -4.52 11.41 -7.78
N THR A 3 -3.22 11.12 -7.91
CA THR A 3 -2.42 11.43 -9.12
C THR A 3 -3.08 10.87 -10.38
N ARG A 4 -3.58 9.63 -10.34
CA ARG A 4 -4.24 8.99 -11.49
C ARG A 4 -5.50 9.75 -11.94
N ILE A 5 -6.23 10.37 -11.01
CA ILE A 5 -7.41 11.17 -11.30
C ILE A 5 -7.01 12.56 -11.82
N VAL A 6 -6.06 13.19 -11.15
CA VAL A 6 -5.64 14.58 -11.44
C VAL A 6 -4.79 14.66 -12.70
N ALA A 7 -3.81 13.78 -12.84
CA ALA A 7 -2.86 13.78 -13.95
C ALA A 7 -3.18 12.77 -15.07
N GLY A 8 -4.05 11.79 -14.80
CA GLY A 8 -4.37 10.74 -15.77
C GLY A 8 -3.23 9.72 -16.00
N ILE A 9 -2.24 9.70 -15.12
CA ILE A 9 -1.03 8.89 -15.26
C ILE A 9 -0.98 7.83 -14.15
N GLY A 10 -0.60 6.62 -14.51
CA GLY A 10 -0.41 5.53 -13.57
C GLY A 10 -0.35 4.17 -14.24
N VAL A 11 0.30 3.23 -13.58
CA VAL A 11 0.39 1.81 -13.97
C VAL A 11 -0.16 0.95 -12.85
N PRO A 12 -0.92 -0.12 -13.12
CA PRO A 12 -1.32 -1.07 -12.10
C PRO A 12 -0.10 -1.62 -11.34
N GLN A 13 -0.18 -1.68 -9.99
CA GLN A 13 1.00 -1.95 -9.17
C GLN A 13 1.65 -3.30 -9.42
N VAL A 14 0.89 -4.36 -9.62
CA VAL A 14 1.47 -5.68 -9.92
C VAL A 14 2.27 -5.63 -11.23
N SER A 15 1.73 -5.02 -12.28
CA SER A 15 2.44 -4.83 -13.56
C SER A 15 3.71 -4.00 -13.38
N ALA A 16 3.63 -2.88 -12.67
CA ALA A 16 4.78 -2.01 -12.41
C ALA A 16 5.91 -2.76 -11.67
N VAL A 17 5.57 -3.54 -10.64
CA VAL A 17 6.55 -4.34 -9.90
C VAL A 17 7.18 -5.41 -10.79
N MET A 18 6.39 -6.12 -11.59
CA MET A 18 6.88 -7.17 -12.49
C MET A 18 7.82 -6.59 -13.56
N ASP A 19 7.45 -5.47 -14.21
CA ASP A 19 8.25 -4.82 -15.23
C ASP A 19 9.60 -4.33 -14.66
N CYS A 20 9.58 -3.71 -13.47
CA CYS A 20 10.80 -3.29 -12.79
C CYS A 20 11.67 -4.49 -12.37
N TYR A 21 11.06 -5.54 -11.83
CA TYR A 21 11.78 -6.72 -11.36
C TYR A 21 12.48 -7.45 -12.50
N GLU A 22 11.87 -7.53 -13.68
CA GLU A 22 12.46 -8.19 -14.84
C GLU A 22 13.84 -7.63 -15.20
N VAL A 23 14.01 -6.31 -15.09
CA VAL A 23 15.29 -5.66 -15.29
C VAL A 23 16.17 -5.72 -14.05
N ALA A 24 15.63 -5.38 -12.91
CA ALA A 24 16.39 -5.23 -11.65
C ALA A 24 17.05 -6.52 -11.18
N LYS A 25 16.41 -7.68 -11.42
CA LYS A 25 16.99 -9.00 -11.06
C LYS A 25 18.33 -9.29 -11.74
N GLU A 26 18.56 -8.79 -12.95
CA GLU A 26 19.80 -8.96 -13.69
C GLU A 26 20.97 -8.20 -13.03
N TYR A 27 20.67 -7.12 -12.33
CA TYR A 27 21.64 -6.26 -11.68
C TYR A 27 21.69 -6.45 -10.16
N GLY A 28 20.92 -7.38 -9.61
CA GLY A 28 20.83 -7.59 -8.16
C GLY A 28 20.24 -6.39 -7.39
N ILE A 29 19.41 -5.57 -8.04
CA ILE A 29 18.80 -4.39 -7.44
C ILE A 29 17.47 -4.77 -6.79
N PRO A 30 17.29 -4.49 -5.48
CA PRO A 30 16.03 -4.76 -4.79
C PRO A 30 14.92 -3.81 -5.23
N ILE A 31 13.68 -4.31 -5.25
CA ILE A 31 12.47 -3.54 -5.59
C ILE A 31 11.67 -3.23 -4.33
N ILE A 32 11.26 -1.98 -4.19
CA ILE A 32 10.30 -1.52 -3.20
C ILE A 32 8.94 -1.35 -3.88
N ALA A 33 7.95 -2.14 -3.49
CA ALA A 33 6.58 -1.97 -3.95
C ALA A 33 5.88 -0.91 -3.09
N ASP A 34 5.65 0.26 -3.67
CA ASP A 34 5.04 1.41 -3.00
C ASP A 34 3.63 1.66 -3.51
N GLY A 35 2.65 1.52 -2.61
CA GLY A 35 1.26 1.85 -2.87
C GLY A 35 0.35 0.66 -3.18
N GLY A 36 -0.94 0.88 -2.99
CA GLY A 36 -1.99 -0.08 -3.32
C GLY A 36 -2.17 -1.24 -2.34
N ILE A 37 -1.37 -1.35 -1.29
CA ILE A 37 -1.46 -2.42 -0.29
C ILE A 37 -2.50 -2.05 0.76
N LYS A 38 -3.59 -2.82 0.81
CA LYS A 38 -4.71 -2.67 1.76
C LYS A 38 -4.84 -3.87 2.69
N TYR A 39 -4.45 -5.03 2.24
CA TYR A 39 -4.57 -6.32 2.94
C TYR A 39 -3.23 -7.05 2.93
N SER A 40 -3.07 -8.01 3.84
CA SER A 40 -1.88 -8.89 3.86
C SER A 40 -1.69 -9.65 2.53
N GLY A 41 -2.79 -10.05 1.88
CA GLY A 41 -2.74 -10.70 0.58
C GLY A 41 -2.15 -9.82 -0.53
N ASP A 42 -2.31 -8.50 -0.45
CA ASP A 42 -1.69 -7.57 -1.39
C ASP A 42 -0.17 -7.54 -1.23
N MET A 43 0.33 -7.65 0.02
CA MET A 43 1.75 -7.79 0.31
C MET A 43 2.32 -9.10 -0.29
N THR A 44 1.60 -10.21 -0.12
CA THR A 44 1.98 -11.50 -0.73
C THR A 44 2.08 -11.38 -2.26
N LYS A 45 1.11 -10.74 -2.89
CA LYS A 45 1.11 -10.49 -4.34
C LYS A 45 2.27 -9.59 -4.77
N ALA A 46 2.56 -8.52 -4.04
CA ALA A 46 3.67 -7.63 -4.34
C ALA A 46 5.02 -8.39 -4.30
N ILE A 47 5.23 -9.22 -3.30
CA ILE A 47 6.44 -10.03 -3.16
C ILE A 47 6.51 -11.09 -4.27
N ALA A 48 5.42 -11.80 -4.54
CA ALA A 48 5.38 -12.78 -5.64
C ALA A 48 5.64 -12.12 -7.01
N ALA A 49 5.29 -10.85 -7.20
CA ALA A 49 5.58 -10.08 -8.40
C ALA A 49 7.07 -9.66 -8.53
N GLY A 50 7.85 -9.79 -7.46
CA GLY A 50 9.28 -9.48 -7.47
C GLY A 50 9.75 -8.43 -6.46
N ALA A 51 8.85 -7.88 -5.63
CA ALA A 51 9.25 -6.93 -4.60
C ALA A 51 10.05 -7.60 -3.48
N ASN A 52 11.00 -6.86 -2.92
CA ASN A 52 11.76 -7.23 -1.74
C ASN A 52 11.22 -6.55 -0.49
N VAL A 53 10.66 -5.36 -0.67
CA VAL A 53 10.13 -4.50 0.38
C VAL A 53 8.76 -3.98 -0.03
N CYS A 54 7.85 -3.87 0.92
CA CYS A 54 6.54 -3.23 0.73
C CYS A 54 6.50 -1.91 1.50
N MET A 55 6.23 -0.80 0.80
CA MET A 55 5.99 0.49 1.41
C MET A 55 4.48 0.70 1.55
N MET A 56 4.05 0.98 2.77
CA MET A 56 2.65 1.10 3.13
C MET A 56 2.41 2.38 3.94
N GLY A 57 1.38 3.12 3.57
CA GLY A 57 1.00 4.35 4.28
C GLY A 57 -0.24 4.14 5.16
N SER A 58 -1.40 4.02 4.53
CA SER A 58 -2.70 3.97 5.23
C SER A 58 -2.85 2.80 6.21
N ILE A 59 -2.21 1.67 5.95
CA ILE A 59 -2.21 0.52 6.87
C ILE A 59 -1.62 0.89 8.23
N PHE A 60 -0.54 1.67 8.25
CA PHE A 60 0.15 2.08 9.47
C PHE A 60 -0.37 3.39 10.05
N ALA A 61 -1.12 4.17 9.28
CA ALA A 61 -1.57 5.49 9.67
C ALA A 61 -2.43 5.53 10.96
N GLY A 62 -3.14 4.44 11.24
CA GLY A 62 -3.96 4.28 12.45
C GLY A 62 -3.21 3.73 13.66
N CYS A 63 -1.92 3.39 13.53
CA CYS A 63 -1.12 2.85 14.62
C CYS A 63 -0.65 3.93 15.59
N ASP A 64 -0.36 3.53 16.83
CA ASP A 64 0.11 4.43 17.89
C ASP A 64 1.39 5.18 17.48
N GLU A 65 2.31 4.50 16.81
CA GLU A 65 3.62 5.01 16.42
C GLU A 65 3.57 5.94 15.20
N SER A 66 2.46 5.94 14.45
CA SER A 66 2.28 6.87 13.34
C SER A 66 2.11 8.30 13.84
N PRO A 67 2.69 9.29 13.17
CA PRO A 67 2.39 10.69 13.46
C PRO A 67 0.92 11.00 13.19
N GLY A 68 0.40 12.03 13.83
CA GLY A 68 -0.99 12.45 13.71
C GLY A 68 -1.70 12.42 15.04
N THR A 69 -2.67 13.30 15.19
CA THR A 69 -3.46 13.46 16.41
C THR A 69 -4.62 12.46 16.45
N PHE A 70 -5.03 12.10 17.66
CA PHE A 70 -6.23 11.32 17.87
C PHE A 70 -7.48 12.19 17.79
N GLU A 71 -8.53 11.64 17.20
CA GLU A 71 -9.87 12.24 17.19
C GLU A 71 -10.91 11.21 17.64
N LEU A 72 -11.91 11.71 18.39
CA LEU A 72 -13.12 10.94 18.67
C LEU A 72 -14.21 11.39 17.69
N TYR A 73 -14.77 10.44 16.97
CA TYR A 73 -15.86 10.68 16.05
C TYR A 73 -16.90 9.56 16.15
N GLN A 74 -18.15 9.93 16.42
CA GLN A 74 -19.25 8.98 16.64
C GLN A 74 -18.92 7.84 17.61
N GLY A 75 -18.25 8.18 18.74
CA GLY A 75 -17.87 7.24 19.78
C GLY A 75 -16.70 6.30 19.44
N ARG A 76 -16.03 6.51 18.28
CA ARG A 76 -14.87 5.73 17.86
C ARG A 76 -13.61 6.57 17.80
N LYS A 77 -12.47 5.95 18.08
CA LYS A 77 -11.16 6.58 18.03
C LYS A 77 -10.57 6.49 16.63
N TYR A 78 -10.08 7.62 16.13
CA TYR A 78 -9.44 7.76 14.84
C TYR A 78 -8.10 8.49 14.97
N LYS A 79 -7.24 8.39 13.96
CA LYS A 79 -6.08 9.26 13.78
C LYS A 79 -6.25 10.10 12.51
N VAL A 80 -5.79 11.34 12.57
CA VAL A 80 -5.71 12.21 11.40
C VAL A 80 -4.58 11.70 10.49
N TYR A 81 -4.89 11.58 9.22
CA TYR A 81 -3.96 11.12 8.19
C TYR A 81 -3.99 12.05 6.97
N ARG A 82 -2.82 12.33 6.42
CA ARG A 82 -2.68 13.10 5.19
C ARG A 82 -1.71 12.44 4.22
N GLY A 83 -2.07 12.40 2.92
CA GLY A 83 -1.17 11.97 1.85
C GLY A 83 -0.08 13.01 1.58
N MET A 84 1.05 12.59 1.03
CA MET A 84 2.18 13.46 0.68
C MET A 84 1.81 14.58 -0.29
N GLY A 85 0.88 14.32 -1.22
CA GLY A 85 0.37 15.30 -2.18
C GLY A 85 -0.86 16.08 -1.72
N SER A 86 -1.27 15.98 -0.45
CA SER A 86 -2.31 16.81 0.13
C SER A 86 -1.84 18.27 0.29
N ILE A 87 -2.75 19.21 0.34
CA ILE A 87 -2.42 20.64 0.54
C ILE A 87 -1.64 20.81 1.85
N ALA A 88 -2.11 20.23 2.96
CA ALA A 88 -1.45 20.33 4.25
C ALA A 88 -0.02 19.75 4.24
N ALA A 89 0.21 18.62 3.54
CA ALA A 89 1.55 18.04 3.42
C ALA A 89 2.47 18.94 2.57
N MET A 90 1.97 19.47 1.45
CA MET A 90 2.74 20.36 0.58
C MET A 90 3.09 21.70 1.25
N GLU A 91 2.18 22.26 2.05
CA GLU A 91 2.45 23.44 2.85
C GLU A 91 3.53 23.22 3.91
N ASN A 92 3.72 21.98 4.35
CA ASN A 92 4.71 21.57 5.35
C ASN A 92 5.98 20.93 4.75
N GLY A 93 6.22 21.00 3.43
CA GLY A 93 7.50 20.69 2.84
C GLY A 93 7.54 19.70 1.67
N SER A 94 6.43 19.05 1.28
CA SER A 94 6.46 18.03 0.21
C SER A 94 6.20 18.57 -1.21
N LYS A 95 6.33 19.89 -1.42
CA LYS A 95 6.09 20.54 -2.72
C LYS A 95 7.04 20.08 -3.82
N ASP A 96 8.28 19.80 -3.48
CA ASP A 96 9.35 19.33 -4.35
C ASP A 96 8.97 18.03 -5.06
N ARG A 97 8.36 17.09 -4.35
CA ARG A 97 7.90 15.82 -4.90
C ARG A 97 6.88 15.97 -6.02
N TYR A 98 6.14 17.08 -6.06
CA TYR A 98 5.08 17.35 -7.04
C TYR A 98 5.43 18.51 -7.97
N PHE A 99 6.70 18.91 -8.04
CA PHE A 99 7.19 20.00 -8.91
C PHE A 99 6.49 21.33 -8.67
N GLN A 100 6.06 21.61 -7.44
CA GLN A 100 5.28 22.79 -7.07
C GLN A 100 6.01 23.71 -6.07
N GLU A 101 7.32 23.62 -5.97
CA GLU A 101 8.15 24.40 -5.02
C GLU A 101 7.92 25.93 -5.14
N ASN A 102 7.81 26.40 -6.37
CA ASN A 102 7.64 27.83 -6.70
C ASN A 102 6.20 28.21 -7.06
N ALA A 103 5.23 27.30 -6.86
CA ALA A 103 3.86 27.55 -7.23
C ALA A 103 3.19 28.55 -6.27
N LYS A 104 2.50 29.55 -6.85
CA LYS A 104 1.68 30.50 -6.09
C LYS A 104 0.40 29.87 -5.55
N LYS A 105 -0.10 28.83 -6.21
CA LYS A 105 -1.28 28.07 -5.82
C LYS A 105 -0.99 26.58 -6.05
N LEU A 106 -1.28 25.76 -5.03
CA LEU A 106 -1.03 24.31 -5.06
C LEU A 106 -2.15 23.56 -5.77
N VAL A 107 -1.77 22.53 -6.55
CA VAL A 107 -2.69 21.53 -7.10
C VAL A 107 -2.50 20.22 -6.33
N PRO A 108 -3.47 19.82 -5.50
CA PRO A 108 -3.29 18.62 -4.67
C PRO A 108 -3.45 17.34 -5.51
N GLU A 109 -2.59 16.37 -5.22
CA GLU A 109 -2.66 14.99 -5.72
C GLU A 109 -2.82 13.99 -4.57
N GLY A 110 -3.19 14.45 -3.39
CA GLY A 110 -3.45 13.66 -2.19
C GLY A 110 -4.59 14.22 -1.39
N VAL A 111 -5.04 13.45 -0.41
CA VAL A 111 -6.18 13.78 0.45
C VAL A 111 -5.78 13.82 1.91
N GLU A 112 -6.60 14.53 2.70
CA GLU A 112 -6.58 14.48 4.16
C GLU A 112 -7.84 13.79 4.66
N GLY A 113 -7.72 13.10 5.77
CA GLY A 113 -8.85 12.42 6.36
C GLY A 113 -8.51 11.81 7.70
N ARG A 114 -9.40 10.98 8.18
CA ARG A 114 -9.19 10.21 9.39
C ARG A 114 -9.22 8.73 9.08
N VAL A 115 -8.37 7.98 9.77
CA VAL A 115 -8.30 6.51 9.69
C VAL A 115 -8.62 5.90 11.04
N ALA A 116 -9.25 4.75 11.04
CA ALA A 116 -9.57 4.04 12.28
C ALA A 116 -8.30 3.74 13.07
N TYR A 117 -8.36 3.97 14.38
CA TYR A 117 -7.29 3.57 15.29
C TYR A 117 -7.12 2.06 15.32
N LYS A 118 -5.89 1.59 15.31
CA LYS A 118 -5.56 0.16 15.18
C LYS A 118 -4.71 -0.40 16.34
N GLY A 119 -4.25 0.43 17.27
CA GLY A 119 -3.32 0.02 18.33
C GLY A 119 -1.86 0.05 17.85
N SER A 120 -1.03 -0.87 18.35
CA SER A 120 0.39 -0.89 18.06
C SER A 120 0.71 -1.32 16.62
N VAL A 121 1.82 -0.82 16.08
CA VAL A 121 2.34 -1.28 14.79
C VAL A 121 2.76 -2.75 14.84
N GLU A 122 3.20 -3.23 15.99
CA GLU A 122 3.60 -4.63 16.20
C GLU A 122 2.46 -5.59 15.87
N ASP A 123 1.25 -5.33 16.39
CA ASP A 123 0.07 -6.14 16.12
C ASP A 123 -0.30 -6.13 14.62
N THR A 124 -0.20 -4.96 13.99
CA THR A 124 -0.46 -4.81 12.55
C THR A 124 0.56 -5.60 11.73
N VAL A 125 1.84 -5.51 12.03
CA VAL A 125 2.90 -6.26 11.35
C VAL A 125 2.73 -7.76 11.56
N PHE A 126 2.39 -8.19 12.78
CA PHE A 126 2.12 -9.59 13.08
C PHE A 126 1.02 -10.17 12.17
N GLN A 127 -0.09 -9.45 11.98
CA GLN A 127 -1.18 -9.86 11.09
C GLN A 127 -0.73 -9.92 9.62
N LEU A 128 0.02 -8.92 9.17
CA LEU A 128 0.55 -8.87 7.80
C LEU A 128 1.49 -10.05 7.52
N MET A 129 2.39 -10.35 8.45
CA MET A 129 3.33 -11.46 8.32
C MET A 129 2.63 -12.81 8.38
N GLY A 130 1.57 -12.94 9.19
CA GLY A 130 0.71 -14.12 9.22
C GLY A 130 0.06 -14.39 7.87
N GLY A 131 -0.46 -13.34 7.23
CA GLY A 131 -1.04 -13.44 5.89
C GLY A 131 -0.03 -13.84 4.81
N LEU A 132 1.18 -13.28 4.86
CA LEU A 132 2.28 -13.68 3.96
C LEU A 132 2.64 -15.16 4.13
N ARG A 133 2.81 -15.61 5.37
CA ARG A 133 3.11 -17.03 5.68
C ARG A 133 2.01 -17.95 5.18
N SER A 134 0.74 -17.58 5.35
CA SER A 134 -0.39 -18.34 4.80
C SER A 134 -0.32 -18.43 3.28
N GLY A 135 -0.06 -17.31 2.60
CA GLY A 135 0.09 -17.26 1.15
C GLY A 135 1.23 -18.17 0.65
N MET A 136 2.37 -18.11 1.32
CA MET A 136 3.52 -19.00 1.02
C MET A 136 3.15 -20.48 1.22
N GLY A 137 2.42 -20.78 2.30
CA GLY A 137 1.93 -22.14 2.56
C GLY A 137 1.03 -22.68 1.45
N TYR A 138 0.07 -21.89 0.99
CA TYR A 138 -0.80 -22.25 -0.13
C TYR A 138 -0.05 -22.44 -1.45
N CYS A 139 1.01 -21.67 -1.67
CA CYS A 139 1.87 -21.80 -2.85
C CYS A 139 2.90 -22.95 -2.73
N GLY A 140 3.00 -23.60 -1.57
CA GLY A 140 4.00 -24.63 -1.33
C GLY A 140 5.44 -24.11 -1.35
N THR A 141 5.65 -22.87 -0.95
CA THR A 141 6.96 -22.19 -0.98
C THR A 141 7.51 -22.00 0.43
N HIS A 142 8.80 -22.30 0.64
CA HIS A 142 9.45 -22.21 1.94
C HIS A 142 10.23 -20.89 2.12
N THR A 143 10.59 -20.24 1.02
CA THR A 143 11.35 -18.98 1.02
C THR A 143 10.68 -17.91 0.16
N ILE A 144 11.05 -16.66 0.38
CA ILE A 144 10.61 -15.54 -0.44
C ILE A 144 11.03 -15.72 -1.91
N GLU A 145 12.24 -16.22 -2.15
CA GLU A 145 12.73 -16.47 -3.50
C GLU A 145 11.90 -17.56 -4.21
N GLU A 146 11.55 -18.63 -3.50
CA GLU A 146 10.63 -19.64 -4.04
C GLU A 146 9.25 -19.05 -4.38
N LEU A 147 8.73 -18.13 -3.56
CA LEU A 147 7.47 -17.46 -3.85
C LEU A 147 7.55 -16.64 -5.14
N LYS A 148 8.65 -15.92 -5.38
CA LYS A 148 8.87 -15.18 -6.62
C LYS A 148 8.97 -16.09 -7.85
N GLU A 149 9.65 -17.23 -7.72
CA GLU A 149 9.84 -18.18 -8.81
C GLU A 149 8.59 -19.00 -9.13
N ASN A 150 7.89 -19.47 -8.10
CA ASN A 150 6.81 -20.47 -8.22
C ASN A 150 5.41 -19.85 -8.12
N GLY A 151 5.27 -18.65 -7.58
CA GLY A 151 4.00 -17.95 -7.53
C GLY A 151 3.40 -17.74 -8.93
N ARG A 152 2.10 -17.94 -9.07
CA ARG A 152 1.39 -17.73 -10.33
C ARG A 152 0.20 -16.81 -10.12
N PHE A 153 0.07 -15.84 -11.01
CA PHE A 153 -1.05 -14.92 -11.00
C PHE A 153 -2.15 -15.39 -11.94
N VAL A 154 -3.38 -15.21 -11.50
CA VAL A 154 -4.57 -15.43 -12.30
C VAL A 154 -5.33 -14.11 -12.42
N LYS A 155 -5.70 -13.72 -13.62
CA LYS A 155 -6.60 -12.58 -13.82
C LYS A 155 -8.00 -12.94 -13.40
N ILE A 156 -8.61 -12.08 -12.59
CA ILE A 156 -9.97 -12.26 -12.10
C ILE A 156 -10.88 -11.12 -12.58
N SER A 157 -12.17 -11.39 -12.65
CA SER A 157 -13.19 -10.37 -12.93
C SER A 157 -13.59 -9.61 -11.66
N ALA A 158 -14.33 -8.52 -11.83
CA ALA A 158 -14.92 -7.81 -10.70
C ALA A 158 -15.89 -8.69 -9.89
N ALA A 159 -16.58 -9.63 -10.53
CA ALA A 159 -17.44 -10.60 -9.85
C ALA A 159 -16.63 -11.55 -8.96
N SER A 160 -15.52 -12.09 -9.46
CA SER A 160 -14.61 -12.92 -8.67
C SER A 160 -13.96 -12.13 -7.51
N LEU A 161 -13.65 -10.85 -7.72
CA LEU A 161 -13.16 -10.00 -6.66
C LEU A 161 -14.19 -9.85 -5.53
N LYS A 162 -15.45 -9.63 -5.87
CA LYS A 162 -16.55 -9.54 -4.90
C LYS A 162 -16.75 -10.85 -4.13
N GLU A 163 -16.70 -11.99 -4.82
CA GLU A 163 -16.77 -13.31 -4.20
C GLU A 163 -15.58 -13.59 -3.25
N SER A 164 -14.40 -13.04 -3.55
CA SER A 164 -13.18 -13.21 -2.74
C SER A 164 -13.23 -12.45 -1.39
N HIS A 165 -14.18 -11.56 -1.20
CA HIS A 165 -14.40 -10.84 0.05
C HIS A 165 -15.53 -11.45 0.85
N PRO A 166 -15.53 -11.29 2.20
CA PRO A 166 -16.68 -11.70 3.01
C PRO A 166 -17.96 -11.07 2.48
N HIS A 167 -18.99 -11.89 2.25
CA HIS A 167 -20.30 -11.48 1.78
C HIS A 167 -21.37 -12.26 2.52
N ASP A 168 -22.61 -11.75 2.51
CA ASP A 168 -23.77 -12.36 3.18
C ASP A 168 -23.60 -12.61 4.69
N ILE A 169 -22.73 -11.84 5.34
CA ILE A 169 -22.52 -11.83 6.79
C ILE A 169 -22.51 -10.39 7.34
N HIS A 170 -22.98 -10.24 8.57
CA HIS A 170 -23.06 -8.97 9.30
C HIS A 170 -22.24 -9.02 10.59
#